data_8e78c9908c58a6fe4cebed54c58b1cf0
#
_entry.id   8e78c9908c58a6fe4cebed54c58b1cf0
#
_cell.length_a   1.000
_cell.length_b   1.000
_cell.length_c   1.000
_cell.angle_alpha   90.00
_cell.angle_beta   90.00
_cell.angle_gamma   90.00
#
_symmetry.space_group_name_H-M   'P 1'
#
loop_
_entity.id
_entity.type
_entity.pdbx_description
1 polymer ?
#
loop_
_entity_poly.entity_id
_entity_poly.type
_entity_poly.pdbx_seq_one_letter_code
_entity_poly.pdbx_strand_id
1 'polypeptide(L)'
;MSYSQLSHNAREIVAKFTLATSQEVQLGCDWYPSALKISARIGEKYGLSAQVVAGVIAALSPNNRWERNIIDAENVIKAWRHGDDDDVLAVKVCTYKPMLAKALQILNSASCYIVDILNGPKITEFYNCITNPAMTDVCIDGHAYSVWF
;
A
#
# COMPACT_ATOMS: atom_id res chain seq x y z
N MET A 1 13.54 25.33 -8.26
CA MET A 1 12.38 25.74 -9.10
C MET A 1 11.52 26.68 -8.29
N SER A 2 11.21 27.89 -8.80
CA SER A 2 10.34 28.82 -8.06
C SER A 2 8.86 28.46 -8.27
N TYR A 3 7.99 28.87 -7.32
CA TYR A 3 6.53 28.64 -7.41
C TYR A 3 5.92 29.13 -8.74
N SER A 4 6.43 30.24 -9.27
CA SER A 4 5.98 30.82 -10.56
C SER A 4 6.32 29.95 -11.78
N GLN A 5 7.27 29.01 -11.66
CA GLN A 5 7.67 28.09 -12.74
C GLN A 5 6.84 26.78 -12.75
N LEU A 6 5.99 26.56 -11.75
CA LEU A 6 5.11 25.40 -11.69
C LEU A 6 3.95 25.53 -12.69
N SER A 7 3.48 24.40 -13.23
CA SER A 7 2.23 24.35 -13.98
C SER A 7 1.05 24.80 -13.12
N HIS A 8 -0.08 25.16 -13.74
CA HIS A 8 -1.30 25.53 -13.01
C HIS A 8 -1.69 24.43 -12.00
N ASN A 9 -1.78 23.19 -12.43
CA ASN A 9 -2.18 22.05 -11.60
C ASN A 9 -1.19 21.79 -10.44
N ALA A 10 0.12 21.93 -10.69
CA ALA A 10 1.11 21.82 -9.63
C ALA A 10 0.97 22.92 -8.57
N ARG A 11 0.58 24.13 -8.98
CA ARG A 11 0.28 25.24 -8.04
C ARG A 11 -0.95 24.94 -7.19
N GLU A 12 -2.00 24.32 -7.75
CA GLU A 12 -3.18 23.90 -7.00
C GLU A 12 -2.84 22.87 -5.92
N ILE A 13 -1.99 21.88 -6.21
CA ILE A 13 -1.51 20.91 -5.21
C ILE A 13 -0.77 21.62 -4.09
N VAL A 14 0.17 22.52 -4.42
CA VAL A 14 0.91 23.29 -3.41
C VAL A 14 -0.02 24.18 -2.59
N ALA A 15 -0.99 24.84 -3.23
CA ALA A 15 -1.99 25.66 -2.54
C ALA A 15 -2.82 24.83 -1.55
N LYS A 16 -3.25 23.62 -1.91
CA LYS A 16 -3.93 22.70 -0.98
C LYS A 16 -3.04 22.30 0.18
N PHE A 17 -1.78 21.96 -0.09
CA PHE A 17 -0.82 21.61 0.97
C PHE A 17 -0.57 22.75 1.95
N THR A 18 -0.53 24.01 1.48
CA THR A 18 -0.34 25.18 2.34
C THR A 18 -1.51 25.46 3.29
N LEU A 19 -2.68 24.86 3.05
CA LEU A 19 -3.84 24.92 3.96
C LEU A 19 -3.77 23.89 5.09
N ALA A 20 -2.90 22.91 4.98
CA ALA A 20 -2.77 21.84 5.97
C ALA A 20 -2.21 22.41 7.30
N THR A 21 -2.79 21.99 8.39
CA THR A 21 -2.28 22.26 9.73
C THR A 21 -0.98 21.49 10.00
N SER A 22 -0.17 21.94 10.93
CA SER A 22 1.05 21.21 11.33
C SER A 22 0.75 19.77 11.77
N GLN A 23 -0.42 19.54 12.39
CA GLN A 23 -0.84 18.21 12.79
C GLN A 23 -1.15 17.31 11.57
N GLU A 24 -1.84 17.84 10.56
CA GLU A 24 -2.12 17.08 9.31
C GLU A 24 -0.85 16.76 8.54
N VAL A 25 0.10 17.71 8.48
CA VAL A 25 1.41 17.46 7.87
C VAL A 25 2.14 16.35 8.60
N GLN A 26 2.17 16.38 9.95
CA GLN A 26 2.82 15.34 10.75
C GLN A 26 2.17 13.98 10.57
N LEU A 27 0.83 13.90 10.57
CA LEU A 27 0.09 12.66 10.30
C LEU A 27 0.41 12.09 8.91
N GLY A 28 0.53 12.96 7.90
CA GLY A 28 0.94 12.56 6.56
C GLY A 28 2.37 12.00 6.52
N CYS A 29 3.32 12.66 7.19
CA CYS A 29 4.70 12.19 7.30
C CYS A 29 4.82 10.85 8.03
N ASP A 30 4.00 10.62 9.04
CA ASP A 30 4.03 9.40 9.86
C ASP A 30 3.26 8.23 9.24
N TRP A 31 2.51 8.45 8.14
CA TRP A 31 1.60 7.45 7.60
C TRP A 31 2.32 6.21 7.07
N TYR A 32 3.29 6.35 6.18
CA TYR A 32 4.07 5.22 5.65
C TYR A 32 4.97 4.54 6.69
N PRO A 33 5.69 5.27 7.56
CA PRO A 33 6.37 4.65 8.71
C PRO A 33 5.44 3.81 9.59
N SER A 34 4.20 4.27 9.81
CA SER A 34 3.20 3.52 10.57
C SER A 34 2.72 2.28 9.83
N ALA A 35 2.52 2.36 8.51
CA ALA A 35 2.17 1.22 7.67
C ALA A 35 3.26 0.14 7.68
N LEU A 36 4.55 0.54 7.64
CA LEU A 36 5.67 -0.39 7.78
C LEU A 36 5.68 -1.08 9.15
N LYS A 37 5.42 -0.35 10.24
CA LYS A 37 5.32 -0.93 11.60
C LYS A 37 4.18 -1.95 11.70
N ILE A 38 3.03 -1.68 11.06
CA ILE A 38 1.91 -2.62 10.99
C ILE A 38 2.32 -3.87 10.22
N SER A 39 3.00 -3.72 9.07
CA SER A 39 3.50 -4.83 8.28
C SER A 39 4.48 -5.69 9.06
N ALA A 40 5.41 -5.09 9.80
CA ALA A 40 6.37 -5.79 10.65
C ALA A 40 5.68 -6.58 11.76
N ARG A 41 4.70 -5.97 12.46
CA ARG A 41 3.94 -6.64 13.54
C ARG A 41 3.16 -7.86 13.03
N ILE A 42 2.52 -7.75 11.86
CA ILE A 42 1.83 -8.89 11.24
C ILE A 42 2.87 -9.94 10.82
N GLY A 43 3.99 -9.51 10.26
CA GLY A 43 5.08 -10.40 9.88
C GLY A 43 5.62 -11.22 11.05
N GLU A 44 5.89 -10.61 12.19
CA GLU A 44 6.32 -11.28 13.43
C GLU A 44 5.30 -12.34 13.87
N LYS A 45 4.01 -12.01 13.83
CA LYS A 45 2.93 -12.92 14.24
C LYS A 45 2.85 -14.19 13.40
N TYR A 46 3.14 -14.10 12.10
CA TYR A 46 2.97 -15.20 11.14
C TYR A 46 4.30 -15.75 10.58
N GLY A 47 5.44 -15.27 11.03
CA GLY A 47 6.76 -15.72 10.59
C GLY A 47 7.10 -15.25 9.17
N LEU A 48 6.65 -14.06 8.78
CA LEU A 48 6.90 -13.43 7.49
C LEU A 48 7.75 -12.16 7.64
N SER A 49 8.45 -11.76 6.57
CA SER A 49 9.10 -10.45 6.53
C SER A 49 8.08 -9.31 6.39
N ALA A 50 8.43 -8.12 6.88
CA ALA A 50 7.61 -6.92 6.69
C ALA A 50 7.36 -6.63 5.20
N GLN A 51 8.33 -6.92 4.32
CA GLN A 51 8.22 -6.76 2.88
C GLN A 51 7.12 -7.64 2.28
N VAL A 52 7.06 -8.92 2.66
CA VAL A 52 6.02 -9.84 2.17
C VAL A 52 4.65 -9.35 2.61
N VAL A 53 4.47 -8.96 3.87
CA VAL A 53 3.21 -8.42 4.38
C VAL A 53 2.83 -7.11 3.67
N ALA A 54 3.77 -6.19 3.48
CA ALA A 54 3.54 -4.95 2.72
C ALA A 54 3.12 -5.24 1.26
N GLY A 55 3.70 -6.28 0.64
CA GLY A 55 3.30 -6.75 -0.69
C GLY A 55 1.86 -7.24 -0.73
N VAL A 56 1.43 -8.03 0.26
CA VAL A 56 0.04 -8.48 0.39
C VAL A 56 -0.91 -7.29 0.59
N ILE A 57 -0.56 -6.34 1.48
CA ILE A 57 -1.33 -5.11 1.71
C ILE A 57 -1.45 -4.30 0.41
N ALA A 58 -0.35 -4.14 -0.32
CA ALA A 58 -0.34 -3.41 -1.58
C ALA A 58 -1.20 -4.10 -2.66
N ALA A 59 -1.10 -5.42 -2.79
CA ALA A 59 -1.93 -6.20 -3.70
C ALA A 59 -3.43 -6.04 -3.42
N LEU A 60 -3.84 -6.00 -2.15
CA LEU A 60 -5.24 -5.90 -1.72
C LEU A 60 -5.75 -4.46 -1.62
N SER A 61 -4.92 -3.45 -1.91
CA SER A 61 -5.28 -2.03 -1.75
C SER A 61 -6.27 -1.47 -2.79
N PRO A 62 -6.37 -1.98 -4.04
CA PRO A 62 -7.31 -1.42 -4.99
C PRO A 62 -8.76 -1.49 -4.50
N ASN A 63 -9.44 -0.34 -4.52
CA ASN A 63 -10.85 -0.22 -4.11
C ASN A 63 -11.12 -0.63 -2.64
N ASN A 64 -10.12 -0.55 -1.77
CA ASN A 64 -10.20 -0.95 -0.38
C ASN A 64 -9.85 0.22 0.54
N ARG A 65 -10.55 0.37 1.66
CA ARG A 65 -10.20 1.34 2.71
C ARG A 65 -9.05 0.80 3.55
N TRP A 66 -8.21 1.68 4.07
CA TRP A 66 -7.00 1.30 4.78
C TRP A 66 -7.23 0.30 5.92
N GLU A 67 -8.15 0.60 6.83
CA GLU A 67 -8.43 -0.24 7.99
C GLU A 67 -8.92 -1.63 7.56
N ARG A 68 -9.77 -1.67 6.54
CA ARG A 68 -10.28 -2.92 5.98
C ARG A 68 -9.20 -3.68 5.23
N ASN A 69 -8.31 -2.99 4.52
CA ASN A 69 -7.19 -3.60 3.82
C ASN A 69 -6.26 -4.35 4.77
N ILE A 70 -5.97 -3.78 5.94
CA ILE A 70 -5.16 -4.44 6.98
C ILE A 70 -5.86 -5.72 7.49
N ILE A 71 -7.17 -5.68 7.75
CA ILE A 71 -7.96 -6.84 8.17
C ILE A 71 -7.95 -7.91 7.08
N ASP A 72 -8.20 -7.52 5.84
CA ASP A 72 -8.21 -8.43 4.70
C ASP A 72 -6.83 -9.08 4.50
N ALA A 73 -5.75 -8.30 4.59
CA ALA A 73 -4.37 -8.80 4.48
C ALA A 73 -4.06 -9.82 5.58
N GLU A 74 -4.42 -9.53 6.82
CA GLU A 74 -4.19 -10.45 7.94
C GLU A 74 -5.01 -11.73 7.79
N ASN A 75 -6.28 -11.65 7.34
CA ASN A 75 -7.12 -12.82 7.07
C ASN A 75 -6.55 -13.71 5.96
N VAL A 76 -6.05 -13.11 4.88
CA VAL A 76 -5.39 -13.82 3.78
C VAL A 76 -4.13 -14.53 4.26
N ILE A 77 -3.27 -13.84 5.01
CA ILE A 77 -2.05 -14.40 5.59
C ILE A 77 -2.37 -15.55 6.57
N LYS A 78 -3.41 -15.37 7.39
CA LYS A 78 -3.86 -16.40 8.32
C LYS A 78 -4.35 -17.66 7.58
N ALA A 79 -5.16 -17.51 6.53
CA ALA A 79 -5.63 -18.63 5.71
C ALA A 79 -4.44 -19.34 5.05
N TRP A 80 -3.49 -18.60 4.46
CA TRP A 80 -2.27 -19.17 3.89
C TRP A 80 -1.43 -19.94 4.91
N ARG A 81 -1.34 -19.46 6.14
CA ARG A 81 -0.50 -20.09 7.18
C ARG A 81 -1.09 -21.41 7.70
N HIS A 82 -2.41 -21.57 7.68
CA HIS A 82 -3.12 -22.67 8.32
C HIS A 82 -3.93 -23.54 7.36
N GLY A 83 -4.05 -23.17 6.11
CA GLY A 83 -4.81 -23.85 5.07
C GLY A 83 -3.99 -24.12 3.82
N ASP A 84 -4.69 -24.25 2.72
CA ASP A 84 -4.12 -24.38 1.39
C ASP A 84 -4.48 -23.18 0.49
N ASP A 85 -4.08 -23.24 -0.80
CA ASP A 85 -4.33 -22.15 -1.75
C ASP A 85 -5.83 -21.91 -1.99
N ASP A 86 -6.65 -22.95 -1.94
CA ASP A 86 -8.11 -22.83 -2.09
C ASP A 86 -8.73 -22.13 -0.89
N ASP A 87 -8.25 -22.38 0.32
CA ASP A 87 -8.65 -21.64 1.53
C ASP A 87 -8.33 -20.16 1.42
N VAL A 88 -7.16 -19.81 0.87
CA VAL A 88 -6.78 -18.41 0.63
C VAL A 88 -7.70 -17.77 -0.40
N LEU A 89 -7.98 -18.45 -1.51
CA LEU A 89 -8.84 -17.95 -2.58
C LEU A 89 -10.32 -17.85 -2.18
N ALA A 90 -10.73 -18.54 -1.10
CA ALA A 90 -12.05 -18.45 -0.50
C ALA A 90 -12.20 -17.26 0.47
N VAL A 91 -11.12 -16.60 0.88
CA VAL A 91 -11.18 -15.45 1.79
C VAL A 91 -11.97 -14.31 1.15
N LYS A 92 -12.93 -13.76 1.89
CA LYS A 92 -13.70 -12.58 1.47
C LYS A 92 -12.89 -11.32 1.70
N VAL A 93 -12.51 -10.65 0.63
CA VAL A 93 -11.78 -9.38 0.62
C VAL A 93 -12.58 -8.27 -0.08
N CYS A 94 -12.35 -7.02 0.31
CA CYS A 94 -12.99 -5.85 -0.29
C CYS A 94 -12.26 -5.35 -1.56
N THR A 95 -11.72 -6.27 -2.35
CA THR A 95 -11.04 -5.97 -3.61
C THR A 95 -11.38 -6.99 -4.68
N TYR A 96 -10.79 -6.84 -5.87
CA TYR A 96 -11.05 -7.73 -7.00
C TYR A 96 -10.37 -9.10 -6.83
N LYS A 97 -11.00 -10.18 -7.31
CA LYS A 97 -10.43 -11.53 -7.28
C LYS A 97 -8.99 -11.64 -7.82
N PRO A 98 -8.61 -10.97 -8.94
CA PRO A 98 -7.23 -10.98 -9.38
C PRO A 98 -6.22 -10.43 -8.37
N MET A 99 -6.65 -9.52 -7.49
CA MET A 99 -5.79 -8.96 -6.45
C MET A 99 -5.54 -9.96 -5.33
N LEU A 100 -6.54 -10.76 -4.98
CA LEU A 100 -6.38 -11.88 -4.05
C LEU A 100 -5.42 -12.95 -4.60
N ALA A 101 -5.52 -13.27 -5.89
CA ALA A 101 -4.57 -14.18 -6.56
C ALA A 101 -3.12 -13.65 -6.52
N LYS A 102 -2.92 -12.33 -6.72
CA LYS A 102 -1.60 -11.70 -6.55
C LYS A 102 -1.09 -11.81 -5.11
N ALA A 103 -1.94 -11.59 -4.12
CA ALA A 103 -1.57 -11.73 -2.71
C ALA A 103 -1.12 -13.17 -2.40
N LEU A 104 -1.83 -14.19 -2.89
CA LEU A 104 -1.42 -15.59 -2.78
C LEU A 104 -0.07 -15.84 -3.47
N GLN A 105 0.11 -15.32 -4.69
CA GLN A 105 1.35 -15.46 -5.42
C GLN A 105 2.54 -14.85 -4.67
N ILE A 106 2.35 -13.69 -4.02
CA ILE A 106 3.37 -13.05 -3.17
C ILE A 106 3.73 -13.95 -1.98
N LEU A 107 2.74 -14.55 -1.32
CA LEU A 107 2.95 -15.43 -0.18
C LEU A 107 3.73 -16.71 -0.54
N ASN A 108 3.53 -17.21 -1.76
CA ASN A 108 4.21 -18.42 -2.27
C ASN A 108 5.54 -18.13 -2.97
N SER A 109 5.94 -16.86 -3.11
CA SER A 109 7.15 -16.46 -3.85
C SER A 109 8.24 -15.94 -2.92
N ALA A 110 9.49 -15.92 -3.42
CA ALA A 110 10.56 -15.21 -2.75
C ALA A 110 10.31 -13.69 -2.79
N SER A 111 10.69 -12.98 -1.73
CA SER A 111 10.45 -11.54 -1.57
C SER A 111 11.03 -10.66 -2.69
N CYS A 112 12.05 -11.14 -3.42
CA CYS A 112 12.63 -10.39 -4.55
C CYS A 112 11.70 -10.27 -5.77
N TYR A 113 10.61 -11.03 -5.86
CA TYR A 113 9.65 -10.99 -6.97
C TYR A 113 8.39 -10.17 -6.68
N ILE A 114 8.26 -9.56 -5.52
CA ILE A 114 7.03 -8.85 -5.12
C ILE A 114 6.66 -7.74 -6.12
N VAL A 115 7.62 -6.94 -6.56
CA VAL A 115 7.39 -5.84 -7.52
C VAL A 115 6.89 -6.37 -8.85
N ASP A 116 7.46 -7.47 -9.34
CA ASP A 116 7.06 -8.11 -10.61
C ASP A 116 5.64 -8.66 -10.53
N ILE A 117 5.27 -9.26 -9.38
CA ILE A 117 3.92 -9.80 -9.15
C ILE A 117 2.90 -8.66 -9.06
N LEU A 118 3.22 -7.58 -8.36
CA LEU A 118 2.34 -6.42 -8.24
C LEU A 118 2.02 -5.83 -9.61
N ASN A 119 3.03 -5.63 -10.47
CA ASN A 119 2.91 -5.30 -11.89
C ASN A 119 1.81 -4.25 -12.18
N GLY A 120 1.86 -3.11 -11.50
CA GLY A 120 0.95 -2.00 -11.72
C GLY A 120 1.47 -0.75 -11.01
N PRO A 121 1.57 0.40 -11.70
CA PRO A 121 2.30 1.55 -11.18
C PRO A 121 1.82 1.97 -9.77
N LYS A 122 0.51 2.11 -9.57
CA LYS A 122 -0.04 2.53 -8.27
C LYS A 122 0.32 1.56 -7.13
N ILE A 123 0.08 0.26 -7.31
CA ILE A 123 0.28 -0.72 -6.22
C ILE A 123 1.77 -0.98 -5.97
N THR A 124 2.60 -0.87 -7.01
CA THR A 124 4.06 -0.95 -6.86
C THR A 124 4.61 0.25 -6.09
N GLU A 125 4.20 1.47 -6.46
CA GLU A 125 4.61 2.68 -5.73
C GLU A 125 4.09 2.68 -4.29
N PHE A 126 2.87 2.17 -4.06
CA PHE A 126 2.33 2.02 -2.71
C PHE A 126 3.17 1.06 -1.86
N TYR A 127 3.58 -0.07 -2.44
CA TYR A 127 4.50 -1.01 -1.80
C TYR A 127 5.86 -0.35 -1.49
N ASN A 128 6.45 0.35 -2.46
CA ASN A 128 7.72 1.05 -2.28
C ASN A 128 7.64 2.09 -1.16
N CYS A 129 6.61 2.91 -1.14
CA CYS A 129 6.38 3.90 -0.09
C CYS A 129 6.27 3.25 1.31
N ILE A 130 5.62 2.08 1.43
CA ILE A 130 5.52 1.36 2.72
C ILE A 130 6.88 0.79 3.13
N THR A 131 7.58 0.13 2.21
CA THR A 131 8.81 -0.61 2.56
C THR A 131 10.03 0.28 2.68
N ASN A 132 9.99 1.46 2.06
CA ASN A 132 11.10 2.41 2.06
C ASN A 132 10.61 3.86 2.26
N PRO A 133 10.02 4.20 3.42
CA PRO A 133 9.38 5.49 3.66
C PRO A 133 10.35 6.69 3.66
N ALA A 134 11.67 6.44 3.59
CA ALA A 134 12.69 7.48 3.47
C ALA A 134 13.01 7.86 2.01
N MET A 135 12.50 7.10 1.02
CA MET A 135 12.70 7.39 -0.39
C MET A 135 11.74 8.47 -0.90
N THR A 136 12.02 8.95 -2.09
CA THR A 136 11.24 9.98 -2.79
C THR A 136 10.11 9.42 -3.65
N ASP A 137 9.80 8.14 -3.48
CA ASP A 137 8.70 7.49 -4.19
C ASP A 137 7.35 8.11 -3.81
N VAL A 138 6.48 8.26 -4.79
CA VAL A 138 5.17 8.91 -4.61
C VAL A 138 4.08 8.01 -5.18
N CYS A 139 3.18 7.56 -4.31
CA CYS A 139 1.99 6.82 -4.74
C CYS A 139 0.89 7.80 -5.16
N ILE A 140 0.62 7.90 -6.45
CA ILE A 140 -0.46 8.72 -7.00
C ILE A 140 -1.72 7.85 -7.13
N ASP A 141 -2.74 8.18 -6.35
CA ASP A 141 -4.04 7.50 -6.37
C ASP A 141 -5.15 8.39 -6.97
N GLY A 142 -6.38 7.88 -6.98
CA GLY A 142 -7.53 8.59 -7.50
C GLY A 142 -7.83 9.90 -6.75
N HIS A 143 -7.50 9.99 -5.45
CA HIS A 143 -7.69 11.22 -4.68
C HIS A 143 -6.63 12.27 -5.07
N ALA A 144 -5.38 11.87 -5.25
CA ALA A 144 -4.33 12.75 -5.75
C ALA A 144 -4.68 13.27 -7.17
N TYR A 145 -5.24 12.41 -8.01
CA TYR A 145 -5.74 12.80 -9.33
C TYR A 145 -6.84 13.85 -9.25
N SER A 146 -7.80 13.71 -8.30
CA SER A 146 -8.90 14.66 -8.11
C SER A 146 -8.44 16.04 -7.61
N VAL A 147 -7.26 16.15 -7.04
CA VAL A 147 -6.65 17.44 -6.67
C VAL A 147 -5.93 18.08 -7.86
N TRP A 148 -5.43 17.24 -8.80
CA TRP A 148 -4.73 17.71 -9.99
C TRP A 148 -5.66 18.31 -11.06
N PHE A 149 -6.88 17.79 -11.22
CA PHE A 149 -7.90 18.24 -12.18
C PHE A 149 -9.05 18.97 -11.51
#